data_61a99ec8d7fd76249d358af5dadfc6fd
#
_entry.id   61a99ec8d7fd76249d358af5dadfc6fd
#
_cell.length_a   1.000
_cell.length_b   1.000
_cell.length_c   1.000
_cell.angle_alpha   90.00
_cell.angle_beta   90.00
_cell.angle_gamma   90.00
#
_symmetry.space_group_name_H-M   'P 1'
#
loop_
_entity.id
_entity.type
_entity.pdbx_description
1 polymer ?
#
loop_
_entity_poly.entity_id
_entity_poly.type
_entity_poly.pdbx_seq_one_letter_code
_entity_poly.pdbx_strand_id
1 'polypeptide(L)'
;MNKSIISLAALSCLASSMQAQQKAAAQRPNIVYIMCDDHAFQCISAYGHAIGKLAPTPNIDRIAQRGMRFDKAFVENSLSTPSRACLMTGLYSHQNGQRQLGEGIDTSRTFFTELLQQAGYQTAIIGKWHMGCDPKGFDYYHIYNDQGQYWNPQYRGTDTPGGKYIVEQGYSTDLSTDHAIEFMDHRDKSKPFCLMLHHKAPHRNWFPDVKNIVKYADVNFPLPSTFCDDYSTRGAAAHT
;
A
#
# COMPACT_ATOMS: atom_id res chain seq x y z
N MET A 1 -14.51 -41.15 48.34
CA MET A 1 -14.12 -40.59 47.02
C MET A 1 -12.90 -39.69 47.24
N ASN A 2 -11.79 -40.03 46.60
CA ASN A 2 -10.47 -39.47 46.91
C ASN A 2 -10.32 -38.02 46.51
N LYS A 3 -10.06 -37.13 47.46
CA LYS A 3 -9.74 -35.70 47.22
C LYS A 3 -8.56 -35.50 46.25
N SER A 4 -7.67 -36.48 46.13
CA SER A 4 -6.53 -36.47 45.21
C SER A 4 -6.91 -36.57 43.72
N ILE A 5 -7.99 -37.24 43.36
CA ILE A 5 -8.44 -37.40 41.97
C ILE A 5 -9.05 -36.08 41.43
N ILE A 6 -9.74 -35.33 42.30
CA ILE A 6 -10.36 -34.06 41.94
C ILE A 6 -9.28 -33.01 41.70
N SER A 7 -8.19 -33.01 42.46
CA SER A 7 -7.05 -32.07 42.26
C SER A 7 -6.29 -32.33 40.95
N LEU A 8 -6.12 -33.58 40.54
CA LEU A 8 -5.43 -33.92 39.29
C LEU A 8 -6.25 -33.53 38.06
N ALA A 9 -7.57 -33.70 38.08
CA ALA A 9 -8.46 -33.30 36.98
C ALA A 9 -8.55 -31.80 36.86
N ALA A 10 -8.55 -31.04 37.94
CA ALA A 10 -8.55 -29.58 37.92
C ALA A 10 -7.22 -29.00 37.35
N LEU A 11 -6.07 -29.62 37.68
CA LEU A 11 -4.77 -29.22 37.15
C LEU A 11 -4.63 -29.50 35.64
N SER A 12 -5.18 -30.63 35.16
CA SER A 12 -5.16 -30.96 33.73
C SER A 12 -6.04 -30.03 32.88
N CYS A 13 -7.20 -29.62 33.41
CA CYS A 13 -8.08 -28.64 32.74
C CYS A 13 -7.45 -27.23 32.67
N LEU A 14 -6.73 -26.79 33.70
CA LEU A 14 -6.01 -25.53 33.72
C LEU A 14 -4.82 -25.52 32.73
N ALA A 15 -4.08 -26.62 32.66
CA ALA A 15 -2.98 -26.76 31.70
C ALA A 15 -3.48 -26.78 30.25
N SER A 16 -4.61 -27.42 29.98
CA SER A 16 -5.23 -27.44 28.64
C SER A 16 -5.77 -26.07 28.22
N SER A 17 -6.33 -25.28 29.15
CA SER A 17 -6.81 -23.95 28.88
C SER A 17 -5.66 -22.96 28.65
N MET A 18 -4.53 -23.08 29.35
CA MET A 18 -3.32 -22.30 29.12
C MET A 18 -2.68 -22.62 27.77
N GLN A 19 -2.63 -23.88 27.34
CA GLN A 19 -2.13 -24.24 26.01
C GLN A 19 -3.05 -23.78 24.86
N ALA A 20 -4.37 -23.81 25.05
CA ALA A 20 -5.32 -23.28 24.07
C ALA A 20 -5.20 -21.75 23.94
N GLN A 21 -5.00 -21.05 25.05
CA GLN A 21 -4.81 -19.60 25.07
C GLN A 21 -3.45 -19.17 24.44
N GLN A 22 -2.39 -19.96 24.66
CA GLN A 22 -1.09 -19.74 24.01
C GLN A 22 -1.16 -20.00 22.50
N LYS A 23 -1.93 -20.98 22.04
CA LYS A 23 -2.09 -21.28 20.62
C LYS A 23 -2.95 -20.22 19.88
N ALA A 24 -3.91 -19.60 20.55
CA ALA A 24 -4.73 -18.51 20.01
C ALA A 24 -3.96 -17.17 19.94
N ALA A 25 -2.97 -16.95 20.80
CA ALA A 25 -2.12 -15.75 20.78
C ALA A 25 -1.06 -15.77 19.67
N ALA A 26 -0.88 -16.90 18.96
CA ALA A 26 0.30 -17.17 18.13
C ALA A 26 0.17 -16.80 16.65
N GLN A 27 -0.98 -16.35 16.17
CA GLN A 27 -1.13 -16.04 14.72
C GLN A 27 -1.66 -14.63 14.47
N ARG A 28 -0.79 -13.65 14.61
CA ARG A 28 -1.03 -12.32 14.02
C ARG A 28 -0.88 -12.42 12.50
N PRO A 29 -1.84 -11.90 11.72
CA PRO A 29 -1.77 -11.98 10.27
C PRO A 29 -0.61 -11.14 9.71
N ASN A 30 0.00 -11.59 8.64
CA ASN A 30 0.84 -10.73 7.82
C ASN A 30 -0.03 -9.73 7.07
N ILE A 31 0.49 -8.51 6.88
CA ILE A 31 -0.20 -7.41 6.21
C ILE A 31 0.60 -7.05 4.96
N VAL A 32 -0.04 -7.10 3.80
CA VAL A 32 0.51 -6.56 2.55
C VAL A 32 -0.44 -5.48 2.05
N TYR A 33 0.02 -4.25 2.04
CA TYR A 33 -0.71 -3.09 1.56
C TYR A 33 -0.13 -2.65 0.22
N ILE A 34 -0.91 -2.76 -0.86
CA ILE A 34 -0.49 -2.36 -2.21
C ILE A 34 -1.25 -1.11 -2.60
N MET A 35 -0.53 -0.04 -2.94
CA MET A 35 -1.09 1.22 -3.40
C MET A 35 -0.63 1.51 -4.83
N CYS A 36 -1.58 1.84 -5.69
CA CYS A 36 -1.33 2.39 -7.03
C CYS A 36 -1.64 3.88 -7.02
N ASP A 37 -0.78 4.69 -7.63
CA ASP A 37 -0.91 6.15 -7.65
C ASP A 37 -1.76 6.59 -8.85
N ASP A 38 -2.88 7.30 -8.58
CA ASP A 38 -3.85 7.76 -9.59
C ASP A 38 -4.57 6.63 -10.38
N HIS A 39 -4.76 5.47 -9.78
CA HIS A 39 -5.45 4.36 -10.44
C HIS A 39 -6.98 4.50 -10.29
N ALA A 40 -7.63 4.91 -11.37
CA ALA A 40 -9.08 5.03 -11.41
C ALA A 40 -9.76 3.65 -11.23
N PHE A 41 -10.77 3.55 -10.37
CA PHE A 41 -11.46 2.29 -10.12
C PHE A 41 -12.17 1.73 -11.36
N GLN A 42 -12.56 2.60 -12.32
CA GLN A 42 -13.12 2.19 -13.61
C GLN A 42 -12.16 1.34 -14.46
N CYS A 43 -10.85 1.47 -14.22
CA CYS A 43 -9.81 0.70 -14.89
C CYS A 43 -9.54 -0.65 -14.21
N ILE A 44 -10.23 -0.98 -13.12
CA ILE A 44 -10.15 -2.27 -12.44
C ILE A 44 -11.34 -3.12 -12.90
N SER A 45 -11.07 -4.23 -13.61
CA SER A 45 -12.14 -5.02 -14.25
C SER A 45 -13.14 -5.65 -13.27
N ALA A 46 -12.73 -5.90 -12.01
CA ALA A 46 -13.62 -6.39 -10.97
C ALA A 46 -14.82 -5.47 -10.69
N TYR A 47 -14.75 -4.17 -11.04
CA TYR A 47 -15.87 -3.22 -10.91
C TYR A 47 -16.81 -3.21 -12.10
N GLY A 48 -16.50 -3.91 -13.20
CA GLY A 48 -17.42 -4.13 -14.33
C GLY A 48 -17.60 -2.96 -15.30
N HIS A 49 -16.78 -1.91 -15.23
CA HIS A 49 -16.83 -0.78 -16.17
C HIS A 49 -16.30 -1.17 -17.56
N ALA A 50 -16.71 -0.40 -18.60
CA ALA A 50 -16.36 -0.67 -20.00
C ALA A 50 -14.85 -0.75 -20.23
N ILE A 51 -14.07 0.15 -19.64
CA ILE A 51 -12.59 0.15 -19.76
C ILE A 51 -12.00 -1.13 -19.17
N GLY A 52 -12.44 -1.55 -17.99
CA GLY A 52 -11.98 -2.79 -17.36
C GLY A 52 -12.28 -4.06 -18.17
N LYS A 53 -13.33 -4.03 -19.00
CA LYS A 53 -13.62 -5.15 -19.92
C LYS A 53 -12.64 -5.20 -21.10
N LEU A 54 -12.19 -4.05 -21.59
CA LEU A 54 -11.21 -3.94 -22.66
C LEU A 54 -9.78 -4.16 -22.18
N ALA A 55 -9.48 -3.72 -20.98
CA ALA A 55 -8.17 -3.85 -20.34
C ALA A 55 -8.31 -4.56 -18.97
N PRO A 56 -8.49 -5.89 -18.96
CA PRO A 56 -8.74 -6.63 -17.74
C PRO A 56 -7.54 -6.64 -16.80
N THR A 57 -7.84 -6.67 -15.49
CA THR A 57 -6.86 -6.70 -14.40
C THR A 57 -6.94 -8.03 -13.61
N PRO A 58 -6.61 -9.18 -14.24
CA PRO A 58 -6.95 -10.51 -13.70
C PRO A 58 -6.30 -10.78 -12.33
N ASN A 59 -5.13 -10.23 -12.05
CA ASN A 59 -4.47 -10.43 -10.77
C ASN A 59 -5.12 -9.62 -9.63
N ILE A 60 -5.59 -8.39 -9.92
CA ILE A 60 -6.35 -7.58 -8.96
C ILE A 60 -7.73 -8.22 -8.75
N ASP A 61 -8.39 -8.66 -9.83
CA ASP A 61 -9.69 -9.33 -9.77
C ASP A 61 -9.65 -10.60 -8.92
N ARG A 62 -8.54 -11.33 -8.97
CA ARG A 62 -8.34 -12.52 -8.13
C ARG A 62 -8.32 -12.17 -6.63
N ILE A 63 -7.79 -11.00 -6.25
CA ILE A 63 -7.85 -10.51 -4.87
C ILE A 63 -9.30 -10.24 -4.49
N ALA A 64 -10.07 -9.56 -5.35
CA ALA A 64 -11.47 -9.27 -5.13
C ALA A 64 -12.32 -10.56 -5.00
N GLN A 65 -12.04 -11.57 -5.83
CA GLN A 65 -12.75 -12.85 -5.81
C GLN A 65 -12.49 -13.68 -4.55
N ARG A 66 -11.31 -13.57 -3.96
CA ARG A 66 -10.89 -14.35 -2.77
C ARG A 66 -11.07 -13.58 -1.46
N GLY A 67 -11.39 -12.33 -1.54
CA GLY A 67 -11.51 -11.42 -0.40
C GLY A 67 -12.80 -10.60 -0.45
N MET A 68 -12.65 -9.31 -0.21
CA MET A 68 -13.76 -8.36 -0.18
C MET A 68 -13.46 -7.19 -1.14
N ARG A 69 -14.45 -6.79 -1.95
CA ARG A 69 -14.41 -5.58 -2.76
C ARG A 69 -15.22 -4.48 -2.05
N PHE A 70 -14.64 -3.30 -1.91
CA PHE A 70 -15.32 -2.13 -1.38
C PHE A 70 -15.87 -1.28 -2.52
N ASP A 71 -17.20 -1.17 -2.63
CA ASP A 71 -17.85 -0.38 -3.67
C ASP A 71 -17.96 1.10 -3.31
N LYS A 72 -17.79 1.44 -2.03
CA LYS A 72 -17.86 2.80 -1.49
C LYS A 72 -16.69 3.04 -0.54
N ALA A 73 -15.49 3.23 -1.11
CA ALA A 73 -14.31 3.67 -0.40
C ALA A 73 -14.03 5.14 -0.76
N PHE A 74 -13.67 5.94 0.24
CA PHE A 74 -13.42 7.37 0.08
C PHE A 74 -12.03 7.70 0.63
N VAL A 75 -11.42 8.74 0.08
CA VAL A 75 -10.16 9.29 0.57
C VAL A 75 -10.43 10.62 1.28
N GLU A 76 -9.71 10.89 2.36
CA GLU A 76 -9.85 12.12 3.14
C GLU A 76 -9.22 13.32 2.41
N ASN A 77 -8.24 13.05 1.54
CA ASN A 77 -7.61 14.04 0.68
C ASN A 77 -7.12 13.34 -0.60
N SER A 78 -7.45 13.89 -1.75
CA SER A 78 -7.13 13.29 -3.06
C SER A 78 -5.71 13.58 -3.56
N LEU A 79 -4.97 14.51 -2.95
CA LEU A 79 -3.58 14.79 -3.30
C LEU A 79 -2.64 13.74 -2.70
N SER A 80 -1.58 13.38 -3.44
CA SER A 80 -0.65 12.30 -3.09
C SER A 80 -0.08 12.41 -1.67
N THR A 81 0.64 13.49 -1.35
CA THR A 81 1.29 13.66 -0.04
C THR A 81 0.26 13.74 1.10
N PRO A 82 -0.80 14.57 1.01
CA PRO A 82 -1.84 14.60 2.04
C PRO A 82 -2.55 13.26 2.25
N SER A 83 -2.87 12.52 1.16
CA SER A 83 -3.47 11.19 1.24
C SER A 83 -2.58 10.21 2.00
N ARG A 84 -1.27 10.21 1.70
CA ARG A 84 -0.28 9.37 2.39
C ARG A 84 -0.12 9.75 3.86
N ALA A 85 -0.17 11.05 4.17
CA ALA A 85 -0.16 11.53 5.55
C ALA A 85 -1.39 11.06 6.35
N CYS A 86 -2.58 11.13 5.75
CA CYS A 86 -3.80 10.58 6.36
C CYS A 86 -3.69 9.07 6.59
N LEU A 87 -3.18 8.32 5.60
CA LEU A 87 -2.94 6.89 5.71
C LEU A 87 -1.98 6.56 6.86
N MET A 88 -0.85 7.25 6.96
CA MET A 88 0.17 6.96 7.97
C MET A 88 -0.26 7.30 9.40
N THR A 89 -1.02 8.40 9.56
CA THR A 89 -1.40 8.91 10.88
C THR A 89 -2.79 8.49 11.36
N GLY A 90 -3.66 8.05 10.43
CA GLY A 90 -5.09 7.85 10.73
C GLY A 90 -5.85 9.15 11.03
N LEU A 91 -5.28 10.32 10.69
CA LEU A 91 -5.83 11.63 10.97
C LEU A 91 -6.19 12.37 9.68
N TYR A 92 -7.25 13.16 9.71
CA TYR A 92 -7.58 14.07 8.61
C TYR A 92 -6.48 15.11 8.37
N SER A 93 -6.39 15.63 7.15
CA SER A 93 -5.34 16.58 6.74
C SER A 93 -5.23 17.82 7.63
N HIS A 94 -6.34 18.35 8.15
CA HIS A 94 -6.34 19.49 9.06
C HIS A 94 -5.81 19.14 10.47
N GLN A 95 -5.79 17.86 10.83
CA GLN A 95 -5.29 17.37 12.12
C GLN A 95 -3.82 16.94 12.05
N ASN A 96 -3.39 16.37 10.90
CA ASN A 96 -2.02 15.91 10.72
C ASN A 96 -1.08 16.99 10.15
N GLY A 97 -1.62 18.16 9.76
CA GLY A 97 -0.87 19.31 9.26
C GLY A 97 -0.55 19.27 7.75
N GLN A 98 -0.75 18.14 7.07
CA GLN A 98 -0.45 17.98 5.65
C GLN A 98 -1.71 18.18 4.80
N ARG A 99 -2.03 19.43 4.42
CA ARG A 99 -3.26 19.79 3.70
C ARG A 99 -3.07 19.85 2.19
N GLN A 100 -1.87 20.17 1.74
CA GLN A 100 -1.51 20.34 0.33
C GLN A 100 -0.07 19.91 0.07
N LEU A 101 0.34 19.89 -1.20
CA LEU A 101 1.72 19.61 -1.57
C LEU A 101 2.66 20.71 -1.05
N GLY A 102 3.88 20.34 -0.66
CA GLY A 102 4.89 21.29 -0.16
C GLY A 102 4.76 21.67 1.32
N GLU A 103 3.65 21.32 1.99
CA GLU A 103 3.61 21.35 3.45
C GLU A 103 4.34 20.12 4.02
N GLY A 104 4.95 20.24 5.17
CA GLY A 104 5.59 19.13 5.87
C GLY A 104 4.60 18.45 6.80
N ILE A 105 4.60 17.12 6.85
CA ILE A 105 3.87 16.40 7.88
C ILE A 105 4.51 16.68 9.25
N ASP A 106 3.67 16.81 10.28
CA ASP A 106 4.14 16.82 11.66
C ASP A 106 4.70 15.45 12.04
N THR A 107 6.02 15.31 11.97
CA THR A 107 6.74 14.05 12.26
C THR A 107 6.69 13.67 13.75
N SER A 108 6.19 14.52 14.64
CA SER A 108 5.92 14.16 16.03
C SER A 108 4.69 13.26 16.17
N ARG A 109 3.80 13.24 15.17
CA ARG A 109 2.64 12.36 15.14
C ARG A 109 3.06 10.89 15.06
N THR A 110 2.34 10.04 15.75
CA THR A 110 2.53 8.60 15.67
C THR A 110 2.04 8.07 14.33
N PHE A 111 2.88 7.31 13.64
CA PHE A 111 2.47 6.56 12.46
C PHE A 111 2.01 5.16 12.88
N PHE A 112 1.00 4.63 12.19
CA PHE A 112 0.46 3.30 12.54
C PHE A 112 1.52 2.19 12.46
N THR A 113 2.53 2.37 11.62
CA THR A 113 3.65 1.45 11.49
C THR A 113 4.52 1.38 12.74
N GLU A 114 4.66 2.48 13.50
CA GLU A 114 5.34 2.46 14.79
C GLU A 114 4.57 1.62 15.83
N LEU A 115 3.24 1.67 15.79
CA LEU A 115 2.39 0.83 16.65
C LEU A 115 2.51 -0.65 16.27
N LEU A 116 2.64 -0.95 14.98
CA LEU A 116 2.89 -2.31 14.51
C LEU A 116 4.26 -2.82 14.95
N GLN A 117 5.32 -1.99 14.90
CA GLN A 117 6.63 -2.36 15.45
C GLN A 117 6.56 -2.66 16.95
N GLN A 118 5.89 -1.80 17.73
CA GLN A 118 5.65 -2.04 19.17
C GLN A 118 4.87 -3.34 19.41
N ALA A 119 3.99 -3.71 18.48
CA ALA A 119 3.26 -4.97 18.50
C ALA A 119 4.10 -6.16 17.98
N GLY A 120 5.37 -5.99 17.65
CA GLY A 120 6.29 -7.03 17.21
C GLY A 120 6.24 -7.40 15.73
N TYR A 121 5.64 -6.54 14.90
CA TYR A 121 5.71 -6.68 13.45
C TYR A 121 7.06 -6.21 12.91
N GLN A 122 7.55 -6.87 11.88
CA GLN A 122 8.59 -6.34 11.01
C GLN A 122 7.94 -5.50 9.93
N THR A 123 8.36 -4.24 9.76
CA THR A 123 7.70 -3.26 8.91
C THR A 123 8.57 -2.87 7.72
N ALA A 124 7.98 -2.77 6.54
CA ALA A 124 8.70 -2.33 5.34
C ALA A 124 7.85 -1.39 4.46
N ILE A 125 8.51 -0.45 3.78
CA ILE A 125 7.94 0.33 2.69
C ILE A 125 8.84 0.33 1.47
N ILE A 126 8.23 0.08 0.31
CA ILE A 126 8.94 0.01 -0.98
C ILE A 126 8.18 0.84 -2.02
N GLY A 127 8.93 1.62 -2.81
CA GLY A 127 8.41 2.45 -3.87
C GLY A 127 8.17 3.90 -3.47
N LYS A 128 6.99 4.47 -3.77
CA LYS A 128 6.71 5.89 -3.57
C LYS A 128 6.41 6.22 -2.11
N TRP A 129 7.30 6.96 -1.48
CA TRP A 129 7.09 7.56 -0.15
C TRP A 129 6.47 8.97 -0.25
N HIS A 130 7.17 9.90 -0.87
CA HIS A 130 6.71 11.25 -1.24
C HIS A 130 6.08 12.06 -0.08
N MET A 131 6.72 12.06 1.10
CA MET A 131 6.21 12.77 2.27
C MET A 131 7.14 13.88 2.80
N GLY A 132 8.26 14.16 2.11
CA GLY A 132 9.19 15.23 2.49
C GLY A 132 9.99 14.97 3.77
N CYS A 133 9.87 13.78 4.36
CA CYS A 133 10.64 13.33 5.52
C CYS A 133 11.12 11.89 5.30
N ASP A 134 12.02 11.42 6.16
CA ASP A 134 12.44 10.03 6.13
C ASP A 134 11.31 9.09 6.56
N PRO A 135 11.27 7.86 6.03
CA PRO A 135 10.32 6.85 6.47
C PRO A 135 10.47 6.57 7.97
N LYS A 136 9.37 6.73 8.70
CA LYS A 136 9.30 6.56 10.15
C LYS A 136 8.46 5.33 10.49
N GLY A 137 8.93 4.51 11.44
CA GLY A 137 8.21 3.29 11.84
C GLY A 137 8.39 2.15 10.83
N PHE A 138 9.51 2.12 10.12
CA PHE A 138 9.90 1.04 9.22
C PHE A 138 11.27 0.48 9.56
N ASP A 139 11.36 -0.85 9.63
CA ASP A 139 12.62 -1.56 9.80
C ASP A 139 13.41 -1.63 8.49
N TYR A 140 12.70 -1.68 7.36
CA TYR A 140 13.24 -1.67 6.02
C TYR A 140 12.50 -0.66 5.14
N TYR A 141 13.23 0.10 4.35
CA TYR A 141 12.65 0.91 3.29
C TYR A 141 13.53 0.93 2.04
N HIS A 142 12.88 1.00 0.88
CA HIS A 142 13.53 1.15 -0.42
C HIS A 142 12.63 2.05 -1.28
N ILE A 143 12.88 3.37 -1.21
CA ILE A 143 11.95 4.39 -1.68
C ILE A 143 12.50 5.22 -2.83
N TYR A 144 11.61 5.65 -3.70
CA TYR A 144 11.94 6.56 -4.79
C TYR A 144 12.43 7.91 -4.29
N ASN A 145 13.26 8.54 -5.14
CA ASN A 145 13.48 9.97 -5.07
C ASN A 145 12.22 10.70 -5.52
N ASP A 146 11.60 11.48 -4.63
CA ASP A 146 10.38 12.25 -4.86
C ASP A 146 9.24 11.41 -5.47
N GLN A 147 8.76 11.77 -6.67
CA GLN A 147 7.70 11.09 -7.43
C GLN A 147 8.14 9.76 -8.06
N GLY A 148 9.44 9.52 -8.14
CA GLY A 148 10.02 8.42 -8.89
C GLY A 148 9.94 8.58 -10.41
N GLN A 149 10.77 7.84 -11.12
CA GLN A 149 10.75 7.68 -12.57
C GLN A 149 10.16 6.33 -12.94
N TYR A 150 9.59 6.18 -14.15
CA TYR A 150 9.11 4.89 -14.65
C TYR A 150 10.25 3.99 -15.07
N TRP A 151 11.28 4.57 -15.68
CA TRP A 151 12.48 3.87 -16.13
C TRP A 151 13.69 4.34 -15.36
N ASN A 152 14.54 3.40 -14.95
CA ASN A 152 15.78 3.62 -14.23
C ASN A 152 15.58 4.56 -13.02
N PRO A 153 14.65 4.22 -12.12
CA PRO A 153 14.35 5.06 -10.97
C PRO A 153 15.54 5.19 -10.03
N GLN A 154 15.57 6.32 -9.34
CA GLN A 154 16.49 6.52 -8.24
C GLN A 154 15.85 6.02 -6.94
N TYR A 155 16.52 5.09 -6.27
CA TYR A 155 16.12 4.57 -4.97
C TYR A 155 17.08 4.96 -3.86
N ARG A 156 16.53 5.04 -2.66
CA ARG A 156 17.26 5.12 -1.41
C ARG A 156 16.66 4.12 -0.42
N GLY A 157 17.51 3.32 0.21
CA GLY A 157 17.11 2.28 1.15
C GLY A 157 17.82 2.38 2.50
N THR A 158 17.40 1.56 3.44
CA THR A 158 18.07 1.40 4.76
C THR A 158 19.51 0.93 4.63
N ASP A 159 19.82 0.20 3.58
CA ASP A 159 21.11 -0.37 3.22
C ASP A 159 21.93 0.49 2.26
N THR A 160 21.37 1.62 1.80
CA THR A 160 22.06 2.50 0.86
C THR A 160 23.15 3.31 1.56
N PRO A 161 24.43 3.20 1.15
CA PRO A 161 25.51 3.92 1.79
C PRO A 161 25.31 5.43 1.86
N GLY A 162 25.38 6.00 3.06
CA GLY A 162 25.25 7.44 3.29
C GLY A 162 23.87 8.02 2.94
N GLY A 163 22.84 7.17 2.80
CA GLY A 163 21.48 7.60 2.48
C GLY A 163 21.32 8.25 1.09
N LYS A 164 22.26 8.01 0.18
CA LYS A 164 22.25 8.58 -1.18
C LYS A 164 21.29 7.82 -2.08
N TYR A 165 20.72 8.51 -3.04
CA TYR A 165 19.95 7.87 -4.11
C TYR A 165 20.87 7.18 -5.11
N ILE A 166 20.51 5.94 -5.47
CA ILE A 166 21.21 5.10 -6.47
C ILE A 166 20.23 4.82 -7.60
N VAL A 167 20.72 4.95 -8.85
CA VAL A 167 19.92 4.60 -10.05
C VAL A 167 19.92 3.08 -10.20
N GLU A 168 18.74 2.50 -10.26
CA GLU A 168 18.54 1.09 -10.61
C GLU A 168 18.02 0.95 -12.02
N GLN A 169 18.62 0.06 -12.81
CA GLN A 169 18.25 -0.14 -14.21
C GLN A 169 17.00 -1.01 -14.32
N GLY A 170 15.97 -0.53 -15.00
CA GLY A 170 14.75 -1.28 -15.23
C GLY A 170 13.47 -0.46 -15.08
N TYR A 171 12.34 -1.15 -15.14
CA TYR A 171 11.02 -0.55 -15.00
C TYR A 171 10.59 -0.52 -13.52
N SER A 172 10.19 0.63 -13.04
CA SER A 172 9.97 0.90 -11.61
C SER A 172 8.96 -0.02 -10.94
N THR A 173 7.89 -0.42 -11.66
CA THR A 173 6.89 -1.34 -11.11
C THR A 173 7.46 -2.73 -10.88
N ASP A 174 8.28 -3.22 -11.82
CA ASP A 174 8.93 -4.53 -11.69
C ASP A 174 9.97 -4.47 -10.55
N LEU A 175 10.87 -3.49 -10.57
CA LEU A 175 11.90 -3.31 -9.54
C LEU A 175 11.30 -3.23 -8.13
N SER A 176 10.25 -2.41 -7.94
CA SER A 176 9.58 -2.34 -6.62
C SER A 176 8.95 -3.66 -6.21
N THR A 177 8.41 -4.42 -7.17
CA THR A 177 7.84 -5.74 -6.90
C THR A 177 8.92 -6.73 -6.52
N ASP A 178 10.06 -6.73 -7.23
CA ASP A 178 11.20 -7.60 -6.94
C ASP A 178 11.77 -7.33 -5.54
N HIS A 179 11.97 -6.07 -5.17
CA HIS A 179 12.36 -5.68 -3.79
C HIS A 179 11.33 -6.10 -2.74
N ALA A 180 10.04 -6.06 -3.06
CA ALA A 180 8.99 -6.52 -2.15
C ALA A 180 9.04 -8.04 -1.93
N ILE A 181 9.30 -8.80 -2.99
CA ILE A 181 9.48 -10.26 -2.92
C ILE A 181 10.74 -10.58 -2.14
N GLU A 182 11.85 -9.89 -2.44
CA GLU A 182 13.12 -10.06 -1.73
C GLU A 182 12.99 -9.79 -0.22
N PHE A 183 12.31 -8.70 0.17
CA PHE A 183 12.00 -8.46 1.57
C PHE A 183 11.21 -9.62 2.20
N MET A 184 10.16 -10.11 1.51
CA MET A 184 9.36 -11.23 2.02
C MET A 184 10.16 -12.53 2.14
N ASP A 185 11.16 -12.75 1.31
CA ASP A 185 12.01 -13.93 1.36
C ASP A 185 13.06 -13.88 2.45
N HIS A 186 13.66 -12.72 2.69
CA HIS A 186 14.78 -12.54 3.63
C HIS A 186 14.36 -12.08 5.03
N ARG A 187 13.08 -11.66 5.23
CA ARG A 187 12.61 -11.20 6.53
C ARG A 187 12.75 -12.25 7.63
N ASP A 188 12.71 -11.86 8.88
CA ASP A 188 12.59 -12.76 10.03
C ASP A 188 11.24 -13.49 9.99
N LYS A 189 11.27 -14.78 9.63
CA LYS A 189 10.05 -15.60 9.46
C LYS A 189 9.38 -16.00 10.78
N SER A 190 10.00 -15.70 11.91
CA SER A 190 9.41 -15.88 13.23
C SER A 190 8.46 -14.74 13.64
N LYS A 191 8.49 -13.61 12.92
CA LYS A 191 7.66 -12.43 13.17
C LYS A 191 6.61 -12.23 12.10
N PRO A 192 5.43 -11.70 12.46
CA PRO A 192 4.51 -11.16 11.48
C PRO A 192 5.13 -9.92 10.81
N PHE A 193 4.70 -9.61 9.60
CA PHE A 193 5.21 -8.43 8.89
C PHE A 193 4.08 -7.54 8.37
N CYS A 194 4.40 -6.27 8.19
CA CYS A 194 3.62 -5.30 7.43
C CYS A 194 4.48 -4.74 6.30
N LEU A 195 4.12 -5.07 5.07
CA LEU A 195 4.76 -4.56 3.86
C LEU A 195 3.83 -3.57 3.16
N MET A 196 4.31 -2.35 2.96
CA MET A 196 3.67 -1.33 2.14
C MET A 196 4.38 -1.23 0.79
N LEU A 197 3.73 -1.69 -0.27
CA LEU A 197 4.23 -1.61 -1.65
C LEU A 197 3.48 -0.50 -2.38
N HIS A 198 4.15 0.61 -2.62
CA HIS A 198 3.59 1.81 -3.19
C HIS A 198 4.12 2.06 -4.60
N HIS A 199 3.35 1.67 -5.62
CA HIS A 199 3.72 1.90 -7.01
C HIS A 199 3.52 3.35 -7.42
N LYS A 200 4.40 3.85 -8.31
CA LYS A 200 4.20 5.09 -9.05
C LYS A 200 3.06 4.96 -10.06
N ALA A 201 2.98 3.81 -10.70
CA ALA A 201 1.98 3.55 -11.75
C ALA A 201 0.55 3.54 -11.19
N PRO A 202 -0.44 4.07 -11.96
CA PRO A 202 -0.34 4.68 -13.28
C PRO A 202 -0.30 6.23 -13.28
N HIS A 203 0.27 6.89 -12.26
CA HIS A 203 0.43 8.34 -12.23
C HIS A 203 1.08 8.88 -13.52
N ARG A 204 0.72 10.10 -13.95
CA ARG A 204 1.39 10.76 -15.07
C ARG A 204 2.93 10.72 -14.91
N ASN A 205 3.73 10.59 -15.94
CA ASN A 205 3.43 10.77 -17.38
C ASN A 205 3.03 9.48 -18.13
N TRP A 206 2.50 8.45 -17.46
CA TRP A 206 1.94 7.23 -18.10
C TRP A 206 2.90 6.50 -19.04
N PHE A 207 4.18 6.39 -18.73
CA PHE A 207 5.12 5.61 -19.52
C PHE A 207 4.93 4.11 -19.26
N PRO A 208 4.42 3.34 -20.23
CA PRO A 208 4.23 1.91 -20.06
C PRO A 208 5.57 1.16 -20.11
N ASP A 209 5.56 -0.05 -19.56
CA ASP A 209 6.62 -1.01 -19.80
C ASP A 209 6.62 -1.44 -21.29
N VAL A 210 7.80 -1.59 -21.86
CA VAL A 210 7.99 -2.00 -23.27
C VAL A 210 7.25 -3.30 -23.60
N LYS A 211 7.26 -4.28 -22.68
CA LYS A 211 6.55 -5.57 -22.86
C LYS A 211 5.02 -5.43 -22.97
N ASN A 212 4.46 -4.29 -22.53
CA ASN A 212 3.02 -4.04 -22.53
C ASN A 212 2.59 -2.97 -23.55
N ILE A 213 3.52 -2.22 -24.16
CA ILE A 213 3.20 -1.06 -24.99
C ILE A 213 2.33 -1.43 -26.21
N VAL A 214 2.56 -2.61 -26.80
CA VAL A 214 1.81 -3.07 -27.96
C VAL A 214 0.52 -3.80 -27.62
N LYS A 215 0.30 -4.13 -26.35
CA LYS A 215 -0.82 -4.98 -25.91
C LYS A 215 -2.20 -4.43 -26.26
N TYR A 216 -2.31 -3.11 -26.32
CA TYR A 216 -3.56 -2.40 -26.58
C TYR A 216 -3.46 -1.49 -27.81
N ALA A 217 -2.48 -1.69 -28.69
CA ALA A 217 -2.25 -0.85 -29.87
C ALA A 217 -3.48 -0.79 -30.80
N ASP A 218 -4.20 -1.91 -30.94
CA ASP A 218 -5.37 -2.03 -31.79
C ASP A 218 -6.70 -1.91 -31.03
N VAL A 219 -6.66 -1.55 -29.74
CA VAL A 219 -7.87 -1.41 -28.91
C VAL A 219 -8.40 0.00 -28.95
N ASN A 220 -9.62 0.17 -29.42
CA ASN A 220 -10.33 1.44 -29.38
C ASN A 220 -11.03 1.61 -28.03
N PHE A 221 -10.48 2.45 -27.17
CA PHE A 221 -11.10 2.80 -25.89
C PHE A 221 -12.22 3.82 -26.11
N PRO A 222 -13.45 3.56 -25.62
CA PRO A 222 -14.55 4.49 -25.77
C PRO A 222 -14.30 5.76 -24.95
N LEU A 223 -14.65 6.90 -25.52
CA LEU A 223 -14.67 8.16 -24.78
C LEU A 223 -15.82 8.11 -23.75
N PRO A 224 -15.64 8.68 -22.55
CA PRO A 224 -16.73 8.81 -21.58
C PRO A 224 -17.82 9.73 -22.15
N SER A 225 -19.08 9.50 -21.76
CA SER A 225 -20.23 10.31 -22.19
C SER A 225 -20.09 11.80 -21.83
N THR A 226 -19.25 12.09 -20.86
CA THR A 226 -18.94 13.45 -20.38
C THR A 226 -17.69 14.07 -21.02
N PHE A 227 -17.13 13.44 -22.05
CA PHE A 227 -15.88 13.95 -22.68
C PHE A 227 -16.06 15.33 -23.31
N CYS A 228 -17.22 15.60 -23.88
CA CYS A 228 -17.59 16.90 -24.46
C CYS A 228 -18.56 17.68 -23.54
N ASP A 229 -18.47 17.52 -22.23
CA ASP A 229 -19.27 18.30 -21.28
C ASP A 229 -18.91 19.79 -21.40
N ASP A 230 -19.90 20.66 -21.52
CA ASP A 230 -19.73 22.10 -21.56
C ASP A 230 -19.52 22.74 -20.18
N TYR A 231 -19.56 21.95 -19.13
CA TYR A 231 -19.45 22.33 -17.73
C TYR A 231 -20.50 23.35 -17.23
N SER A 232 -21.54 23.66 -18.04
CA SER A 232 -22.54 24.71 -17.75
C SER A 232 -23.26 24.52 -16.40
N THR A 233 -23.36 23.26 -15.93
CA THR A 233 -23.99 22.88 -14.65
C THR A 233 -22.99 22.66 -13.52
N ARG A 234 -21.69 22.94 -13.74
CA ARG A 234 -20.62 22.67 -12.76
C ARG A 234 -20.31 23.90 -11.92
N GLY A 235 -19.66 23.68 -10.77
CA GLY A 235 -19.15 24.76 -9.93
C GLY A 235 -17.97 25.48 -10.58
N ALA A 236 -17.63 26.68 -10.09
CA ALA A 236 -16.59 27.54 -10.64
C ALA A 236 -15.21 26.86 -10.84
N ALA A 237 -14.84 25.93 -9.97
CA ALA A 237 -13.58 25.21 -10.08
C ALA A 237 -13.47 24.31 -11.33
N ALA A 238 -14.56 24.01 -12.01
CA ALA A 238 -14.55 23.21 -13.24
C ALA A 238 -14.32 24.06 -14.51
N HIS A 239 -14.30 25.38 -14.36
CA HIS A 239 -14.12 26.35 -15.47
C HIS A 239 -12.72 26.98 -15.51
N THR A 240 -11.77 26.54 -14.67
CA THR A 240 -10.42 27.10 -14.55
C THR A 240 -9.34 26.26 -15.24
#